data_38429f8a3d87d22c82c8521f8ac2fdcf
#
_entry.id   38429f8a3d87d22c82c8521f8ac2fdcf
#
_cell.length_a   1.000
_cell.length_b   1.000
_cell.length_c   1.000
_cell.angle_alpha   90.00
_cell.angle_beta   90.00
_cell.angle_gamma   90.00
#
_symmetry.space_group_name_H-M   'P 1'
#
loop_
_entity.id
_entity.type
_entity.pdbx_description
1 polymer ?
#
loop_
_entity_poly.entity_id
_entity_poly.type
_entity_poly.pdbx_seq_one_letter_code
_entity_poly.pdbx_strand_id
1 'polypeptide(L)'
;MLQVIYQVLLLLALPLALGNLLWRGFKDHRWWQDIPQRFGFVPSQPEGSIWLHAVSVGEVQAAAAIVKEFRNHYPHTALLLTCGTPTGAERARALFGETVTVSFLPFDLLWCVRLFLRRARPRIGIVIEKEIWPNLFRVCGDRGIPLVLASAAITRRAIGRYRLLFRLFPRTLADGLTIAAQTGGDAERFKEAGAPPERVHVIGNIKFDLELPANIAELGARLRSQYGLGSRFVLVAGSTYEEEETVLLEAQRQLKARGHDI
;
A
#
# COMPACT_ATOMS: atom_id res chain seq x y z
N MET A 1 19.49 18.32 14.40
CA MET A 1 19.85 17.26 15.38
C MET A 1 19.01 15.97 15.18
N LEU A 2 17.68 16.00 15.28
CA LEU A 2 16.82 14.80 15.16
C LEU A 2 16.93 14.07 13.80
N GLN A 3 17.08 14.79 12.70
CA GLN A 3 17.32 14.19 11.39
C GLN A 3 18.62 13.40 11.32
N VAL A 4 19.69 13.89 11.97
CA VAL A 4 20.96 13.19 12.05
C VAL A 4 20.80 11.91 12.88
N ILE A 5 20.10 11.99 14.01
CA ILE A 5 19.78 10.83 14.85
C ILE A 5 19.01 9.80 14.04
N TYR A 6 17.98 10.20 13.29
CA TYR A 6 17.22 9.31 12.44
C TYR A 6 18.10 8.62 11.38
N GLN A 7 19.01 9.35 10.72
CA GLN A 7 19.95 8.78 9.76
C GLN A 7 20.90 7.76 10.42
N VAL A 8 21.44 8.10 11.60
CA VAL A 8 22.30 7.18 12.36
C VAL A 8 21.54 5.90 12.72
N LEU A 9 20.32 6.03 13.23
CA LEU A 9 19.47 4.87 13.56
C LEU A 9 19.19 3.99 12.34
N LEU A 10 18.91 4.59 11.18
CA LEU A 10 18.70 3.85 9.93
C LEU A 10 19.98 3.13 9.47
N LEU A 11 21.14 3.77 9.59
CA LEU A 11 22.42 3.13 9.24
C LEU A 11 22.73 1.97 10.17
N LEU A 12 22.46 2.12 11.49
CA LEU A 12 22.63 1.04 12.46
C LEU A 12 21.60 -0.11 12.24
N ALA A 13 20.39 0.22 11.77
CA ALA A 13 19.37 -0.77 11.45
C ALA A 13 19.59 -1.47 10.08
N LEU A 14 20.41 -0.89 9.20
CA LEU A 14 20.64 -1.41 7.86
C LEU A 14 21.19 -2.86 7.84
N PRO A 15 22.18 -3.25 8.66
CA PRO A 15 22.64 -4.63 8.70
C PRO A 15 21.53 -5.61 9.10
N LEU A 16 20.65 -5.23 10.03
CA LEU A 16 19.49 -6.03 10.44
C LEU A 16 18.47 -6.15 9.30
N ALA A 17 18.21 -5.05 8.59
CA ALA A 17 17.31 -5.05 7.43
C ALA A 17 17.86 -5.95 6.31
N LEU A 18 19.16 -5.88 6.03
CA LEU A 18 19.82 -6.74 5.05
C LEU A 18 19.83 -8.21 5.49
N GLY A 19 20.14 -8.48 6.76
CA GLY A 19 20.07 -9.83 7.33
C GLY A 19 18.66 -10.43 7.20
N ASN A 20 17.62 -9.64 7.50
CA ASN A 20 16.23 -10.05 7.32
C ASN A 20 15.88 -10.28 5.84
N LEU A 21 16.36 -9.43 4.93
CA LEU A 21 16.18 -9.60 3.48
C LEU A 21 16.83 -10.91 3.01
N LEU A 22 18.05 -11.16 3.41
CA LEU A 22 18.77 -12.41 3.09
C LEU A 22 18.05 -13.63 3.66
N TRP A 23 17.65 -13.57 4.93
CA TRP A 23 16.93 -14.68 5.58
C TRP A 23 15.59 -14.98 4.91
N ARG A 24 14.82 -13.95 4.52
CA ARG A 24 13.59 -14.12 3.74
C ARG A 24 13.87 -14.74 2.38
N GLY A 25 14.97 -14.36 1.73
CA GLY A 25 15.39 -14.91 0.45
C GLY A 25 15.74 -16.41 0.49
N PHE A 26 16.23 -16.92 1.65
CA PHE A 26 16.39 -18.38 1.83
C PHE A 26 15.05 -19.11 1.88
N LYS A 27 14.00 -18.46 2.38
CA LYS A 27 12.64 -19.05 2.41
C LYS A 27 11.90 -18.87 1.08
N ASP A 28 12.15 -17.75 0.40
CA ASP A 28 11.51 -17.37 -0.85
C ASP A 28 12.49 -16.54 -1.71
N HIS A 29 13.09 -17.18 -2.70
CA HIS A 29 14.12 -16.58 -3.57
C HIS A 29 13.69 -15.30 -4.28
N ARG A 30 12.39 -15.03 -4.36
CA ARG A 30 11.86 -13.78 -4.92
C ARG A 30 12.31 -12.54 -4.14
N TRP A 31 12.68 -12.68 -2.86
CA TRP A 31 13.23 -11.59 -2.06
C TRP A 31 14.63 -11.16 -2.49
N TRP A 32 15.37 -12.01 -3.19
CA TRP A 32 16.69 -11.69 -3.75
C TRP A 32 16.64 -11.04 -5.13
N GLN A 33 15.44 -11.02 -5.74
CA GLN A 33 15.28 -10.35 -7.03
C GLN A 33 15.36 -8.83 -6.85
N ASP A 34 15.97 -8.18 -7.83
CA ASP A 34 15.99 -6.72 -7.93
C ASP A 34 16.50 -5.98 -6.67
N ILE A 35 17.41 -6.59 -5.89
CA ILE A 35 18.02 -5.97 -4.70
C ILE A 35 18.53 -4.54 -4.96
N PRO A 36 19.19 -4.22 -6.11
CA PRO A 36 19.62 -2.85 -6.39
C PRO A 36 18.49 -1.81 -6.34
N GLN A 37 17.25 -2.18 -6.65
CA GLN A 37 16.11 -1.28 -6.59
C GLN A 37 15.85 -0.79 -5.16
N ARG A 38 16.10 -1.63 -4.15
CA ARG A 38 15.97 -1.26 -2.73
C ARG A 38 17.02 -0.24 -2.28
N PHE A 39 18.04 -0.01 -3.09
CA PHE A 39 19.03 1.06 -2.92
C PHE A 39 18.78 2.24 -3.87
N GLY A 40 17.63 2.28 -4.55
CA GLY A 40 17.22 3.38 -5.42
C GLY A 40 17.60 3.22 -6.90
N PHE A 41 18.20 2.10 -7.30
CA PHE A 41 18.51 1.80 -8.70
C PHE A 41 17.28 1.26 -9.45
N VAL A 42 16.19 2.00 -9.39
CA VAL A 42 14.96 1.67 -10.13
C VAL A 42 15.12 1.94 -11.63
N PRO A 43 14.30 1.33 -12.52
CA PRO A 43 14.28 1.67 -13.94
C PRO A 43 14.06 3.18 -14.15
N SER A 44 14.88 3.80 -15.00
CA SER A 44 14.77 5.24 -15.26
C SER A 44 13.46 5.56 -15.95
N GLN A 45 12.76 6.57 -15.45
CA GLN A 45 11.50 7.04 -16.01
C GLN A 45 11.69 8.36 -16.76
N PRO A 46 10.82 8.66 -17.74
CA PRO A 46 10.72 9.99 -18.32
C PRO A 46 10.42 11.05 -17.23
N GLU A 47 10.77 12.30 -17.52
CA GLU A 47 10.41 13.40 -16.65
C GLU A 47 8.89 13.57 -16.57
N GLY A 48 8.39 13.88 -15.37
CA GLY A 48 6.96 14.05 -15.14
C GLY A 48 6.20 12.73 -15.00
N SER A 49 6.85 11.62 -14.67
CA SER A 49 6.18 10.35 -14.38
C SER A 49 5.20 10.50 -13.20
N ILE A 50 4.24 9.60 -13.10
CA ILE A 50 3.39 9.45 -11.91
C ILE A 50 3.92 8.26 -11.12
N TRP A 51 4.23 8.49 -9.84
CA TRP A 51 4.70 7.45 -8.95
C TRP A 51 3.58 7.02 -7.99
N LEU A 52 3.29 5.71 -7.96
CA LEU A 52 2.42 5.07 -6.99
C LEU A 52 3.24 4.18 -6.07
N HIS A 53 2.83 4.06 -4.81
CA HIS A 53 3.39 3.09 -3.86
C HIS A 53 2.29 2.26 -3.24
N ALA A 54 2.41 0.92 -3.38
CA ALA A 54 1.52 -0.08 -2.82
C ALA A 54 2.35 -1.23 -2.25
N VAL A 55 2.32 -1.44 -0.94
CA VAL A 55 3.23 -2.40 -0.26
C VAL A 55 2.89 -3.85 -0.58
N SER A 56 1.61 -4.19 -0.52
CA SER A 56 1.10 -5.55 -0.50
C SER A 56 0.18 -5.84 -1.69
N VAL A 57 -0.16 -7.13 -1.87
CA VAL A 57 -1.13 -7.59 -2.89
C VAL A 57 -2.46 -6.84 -2.79
N GLY A 58 -2.99 -6.64 -1.56
CA GLY A 58 -4.26 -5.93 -1.37
C GLY A 58 -4.21 -4.47 -1.79
N GLU A 59 -3.11 -3.77 -1.48
CA GLU A 59 -2.91 -2.37 -1.88
C GLU A 59 -2.67 -2.25 -3.40
N VAL A 60 -1.96 -3.20 -4.00
CA VAL A 60 -1.79 -3.27 -5.46
C VAL A 60 -3.13 -3.46 -6.17
N GLN A 61 -4.02 -4.27 -5.63
CA GLN A 61 -5.38 -4.41 -6.15
C GLN A 61 -6.17 -3.11 -6.01
N ALA A 62 -6.09 -2.45 -4.85
CA ALA A 62 -6.71 -1.14 -4.65
C ALA A 62 -6.14 -0.07 -5.59
N ALA A 63 -4.84 -0.13 -5.91
CA ALA A 63 -4.20 0.77 -6.87
C ALA A 63 -4.78 0.63 -8.29
N ALA A 64 -5.43 -0.49 -8.63
CA ALA A 64 -5.94 -0.72 -9.99
C ALA A 64 -6.93 0.35 -10.44
N ALA A 65 -7.82 0.81 -9.54
CA ALA A 65 -8.76 1.89 -9.83
C ALA A 65 -8.01 3.19 -10.17
N ILE A 66 -7.01 3.55 -9.37
CA ILE A 66 -6.18 4.75 -9.62
C ILE A 66 -5.42 4.63 -10.95
N VAL A 67 -4.79 3.48 -11.22
CA VAL A 67 -4.05 3.25 -12.47
C VAL A 67 -4.97 3.37 -13.68
N LYS A 68 -6.18 2.80 -13.60
CA LYS A 68 -7.20 2.91 -14.66
C LYS A 68 -7.55 4.36 -14.95
N GLU A 69 -7.84 5.16 -13.92
CA GLU A 69 -8.18 6.57 -14.08
C GLU A 69 -7.00 7.39 -14.64
N PHE A 70 -5.77 7.12 -14.19
CA PHE A 70 -4.60 7.78 -14.78
C PHE A 70 -4.40 7.39 -16.25
N ARG A 71 -4.66 6.16 -16.65
CA ARG A 71 -4.59 5.75 -18.06
C ARG A 71 -5.65 6.43 -18.91
N ASN A 72 -6.87 6.58 -18.38
CA ASN A 72 -7.94 7.27 -19.07
C ASN A 72 -7.63 8.75 -19.32
N HIS A 73 -7.11 9.45 -18.31
CA HIS A 73 -6.88 10.89 -18.39
C HIS A 73 -5.47 11.27 -18.89
N TYR A 74 -4.47 10.40 -18.68
CA TYR A 74 -3.06 10.65 -19.00
C TYR A 74 -2.43 9.44 -19.70
N PRO A 75 -2.91 9.03 -20.89
CA PRO A 75 -2.53 7.77 -21.55
C PRO A 75 -1.04 7.67 -21.86
N HIS A 76 -0.38 8.80 -22.10
CA HIS A 76 1.04 8.87 -22.48
C HIS A 76 1.98 9.12 -21.29
N THR A 77 1.46 9.29 -20.08
CA THR A 77 2.30 9.54 -18.90
C THR A 77 2.87 8.23 -18.37
N ALA A 78 4.17 8.20 -18.14
CA ALA A 78 4.81 7.04 -17.54
C ALA A 78 4.31 6.83 -16.10
N LEU A 79 3.94 5.59 -15.77
CA LEU A 79 3.54 5.17 -14.43
C LEU A 79 4.62 4.27 -13.83
N LEU A 80 5.08 4.62 -12.64
CA LEU A 80 5.97 3.79 -11.82
C LEU A 80 5.20 3.33 -10.58
N LEU A 81 5.07 2.03 -10.39
CA LEU A 81 4.51 1.45 -9.17
C LEU A 81 5.63 0.80 -8.36
N THR A 82 5.79 1.24 -7.12
CA THR A 82 6.73 0.62 -6.19
C THR A 82 6.01 -0.27 -5.18
N CYS A 83 6.57 -1.46 -4.93
CA CYS A 83 6.05 -2.43 -3.98
C CYS A 83 7.02 -2.66 -2.81
N GLY A 84 6.48 -3.09 -1.66
CA GLY A 84 7.28 -3.51 -0.50
C GLY A 84 7.64 -4.99 -0.54
N THR A 85 6.78 -5.84 -1.14
CA THR A 85 6.89 -7.30 -1.13
C THR A 85 6.99 -7.89 -2.54
N PRO A 86 7.67 -9.05 -2.71
CA PRO A 86 7.75 -9.74 -3.99
C PRO A 86 6.37 -10.15 -4.53
N THR A 87 5.48 -10.62 -3.67
CA THR A 87 4.11 -11.00 -4.04
C THR A 87 3.29 -9.80 -4.54
N GLY A 88 3.49 -8.62 -3.93
CA GLY A 88 2.90 -7.37 -4.41
C GLY A 88 3.43 -7.00 -5.81
N ALA A 89 4.74 -7.08 -6.01
CA ALA A 89 5.37 -6.78 -7.30
C ALA A 89 4.92 -7.76 -8.41
N GLU A 90 4.83 -9.04 -8.09
CA GLU A 90 4.31 -10.07 -9.01
C GLU A 90 2.85 -9.79 -9.38
N ARG A 91 2.02 -9.48 -8.38
CA ARG A 91 0.61 -9.12 -8.61
C ARG A 91 0.49 -7.86 -9.49
N ALA A 92 1.33 -6.87 -9.25
CA ALA A 92 1.34 -5.63 -10.05
C ALA A 92 1.71 -5.92 -11.52
N ARG A 93 2.75 -6.73 -11.76
CA ARG A 93 3.13 -7.14 -13.12
C ARG A 93 2.01 -7.92 -13.81
N ALA A 94 1.33 -8.82 -13.09
CA ALA A 94 0.21 -9.60 -13.61
C ALA A 94 -1.01 -8.72 -13.95
N LEU A 95 -1.30 -7.68 -13.15
CA LEU A 95 -2.44 -6.80 -13.37
C LEU A 95 -2.21 -5.76 -14.47
N PHE A 96 -1.02 -5.18 -14.50
CA PHE A 96 -0.76 -3.98 -15.33
C PHE A 96 0.10 -4.27 -16.56
N GLY A 97 0.72 -5.45 -16.63
CA GLY A 97 1.61 -5.81 -17.74
C GLY A 97 2.70 -4.76 -17.94
N GLU A 98 2.95 -4.40 -19.19
CA GLU A 98 3.94 -3.39 -19.58
C GLU A 98 3.44 -1.95 -19.44
N THR A 99 2.17 -1.74 -19.10
CA THR A 99 1.60 -0.40 -18.99
C THR A 99 2.11 0.36 -17.77
N VAL A 100 2.64 -0.34 -16.76
CA VAL A 100 3.19 0.23 -15.53
C VAL A 100 4.57 -0.36 -15.26
N THR A 101 5.56 0.48 -15.07
CA THR A 101 6.88 0.02 -14.59
C THR A 101 6.75 -0.38 -13.12
N VAL A 102 7.08 -1.63 -12.79
CA VAL A 102 7.03 -2.13 -11.41
C VAL A 102 8.43 -2.22 -10.84
N SER A 103 8.60 -1.73 -9.60
CA SER A 103 9.87 -1.75 -8.89
C SER A 103 9.68 -1.95 -7.39
N PHE A 104 10.77 -2.11 -6.63
CA PHE A 104 10.73 -2.08 -5.18
C PHE A 104 10.95 -0.66 -4.64
N LEU A 105 10.29 -0.33 -3.51
CA LEU A 105 10.58 0.91 -2.81
C LEU A 105 12.00 0.85 -2.23
N PRO A 106 12.80 1.93 -2.33
CA PRO A 106 14.12 1.98 -1.72
C PRO A 106 14.04 2.02 -0.19
N PHE A 107 15.11 1.60 0.48
CA PHE A 107 15.30 1.90 1.89
C PHE A 107 15.27 3.41 2.12
N ASP A 108 14.71 3.85 3.24
CA ASP A 108 14.55 5.28 3.56
C ASP A 108 15.87 5.97 3.95
N LEU A 109 16.99 5.50 3.39
CA LEU A 109 18.28 6.14 3.48
C LEU A 109 18.34 7.32 2.51
N LEU A 110 18.86 8.45 2.97
CA LEU A 110 18.83 9.69 2.21
C LEU A 110 19.43 9.57 0.79
N TRP A 111 20.52 8.82 0.63
CA TRP A 111 21.15 8.61 -0.66
C TRP A 111 20.33 7.67 -1.56
N CYS A 112 19.70 6.63 -0.99
CA CYS A 112 18.79 5.73 -1.72
C CYS A 112 17.58 6.50 -2.26
N VAL A 113 16.97 7.31 -1.41
CA VAL A 113 15.80 8.16 -1.76
C VAL A 113 16.17 9.17 -2.83
N ARG A 114 17.31 9.86 -2.70
CA ARG A 114 17.78 10.82 -3.70
C ARG A 114 18.04 10.18 -5.05
N LEU A 115 18.62 8.98 -5.05
CA LEU A 115 18.87 8.20 -6.26
C LEU A 115 17.56 7.76 -6.91
N PHE A 116 16.64 7.22 -6.11
CA PHE A 116 15.30 6.84 -6.53
C PHE A 116 14.59 7.99 -7.23
N LEU A 117 14.44 9.14 -6.57
CA LEU A 117 13.74 10.29 -7.14
C LEU A 117 14.44 10.90 -8.37
N ARG A 118 15.77 10.76 -8.46
CA ARG A 118 16.52 11.16 -9.65
C ARG A 118 16.22 10.26 -10.85
N ARG A 119 15.95 8.97 -10.62
CA ARG A 119 15.64 8.00 -11.67
C ARG A 119 14.14 7.94 -11.97
N ALA A 120 13.30 8.01 -10.96
CA ALA A 120 11.85 8.01 -11.09
C ALA A 120 11.29 9.30 -11.71
N ARG A 121 11.91 10.47 -11.45
CA ARG A 121 11.50 11.80 -11.96
C ARG A 121 10.01 12.10 -11.84
N PRO A 122 9.39 11.84 -10.67
CA PRO A 122 7.95 11.96 -10.55
C PRO A 122 7.51 13.43 -10.48
N ARG A 123 6.38 13.74 -11.13
CA ARG A 123 5.66 15.01 -10.93
C ARG A 123 4.71 14.96 -9.74
N ILE A 124 4.34 13.76 -9.31
CA ILE A 124 3.48 13.49 -8.16
C ILE A 124 3.77 12.09 -7.63
N GLY A 125 3.69 11.92 -6.31
CA GLY A 125 3.73 10.61 -5.65
C GLY A 125 2.41 10.33 -4.94
N ILE A 126 1.91 9.09 -5.07
CA ILE A 126 0.69 8.63 -4.42
C ILE A 126 1.06 7.38 -3.61
N VAL A 127 0.91 7.47 -2.30
CA VAL A 127 1.20 6.40 -1.35
C VAL A 127 -0.11 5.85 -0.80
N ILE A 128 -0.31 4.54 -0.89
CA ILE A 128 -1.55 3.91 -0.48
C ILE A 128 -1.50 3.52 1.00
N GLU A 129 -2.58 3.80 1.73
CA GLU A 129 -2.87 3.47 3.12
C GLU A 129 -1.98 4.16 4.16
N LYS A 130 -0.98 3.45 4.76
CA LYS A 130 -0.37 3.87 6.05
C LYS A 130 1.12 4.15 5.96
N GLU A 131 1.69 4.04 4.80
CA GLU A 131 3.14 4.10 4.62
C GLU A 131 3.64 5.55 4.65
N ILE A 132 4.38 5.90 5.70
CA ILE A 132 5.08 7.18 5.77
C ILE A 132 6.57 6.94 5.98
N TRP A 133 7.36 7.41 5.04
CA TRP A 133 8.80 7.30 5.02
C TRP A 133 9.43 8.69 5.18
N PRO A 134 9.99 9.02 6.37
CA PRO A 134 10.37 10.37 6.71
C PRO A 134 11.36 11.04 5.74
N ASN A 135 12.41 10.33 5.30
CA ASN A 135 13.35 10.91 4.34
C ASN A 135 12.75 11.05 2.95
N LEU A 136 11.98 10.06 2.51
CA LEU A 136 11.33 10.08 1.21
C LEU A 136 10.37 11.27 1.10
N PHE A 137 9.50 11.43 2.11
CA PHE A 137 8.55 12.53 2.15
C PHE A 137 9.26 13.88 2.23
N ARG A 138 10.30 13.98 3.06
CA ARG A 138 11.10 15.21 3.16
C ARG A 138 11.77 15.58 1.84
N VAL A 139 12.42 14.62 1.18
CA VAL A 139 13.12 14.89 -0.09
C VAL A 139 12.12 15.23 -1.21
N CYS A 140 10.92 14.66 -1.18
CA CYS A 140 9.84 15.07 -2.08
C CYS A 140 9.46 16.54 -1.83
N GLY A 141 9.23 16.94 -0.56
CA GLY A 141 8.95 18.32 -0.20
C GLY A 141 10.09 19.27 -0.60
N ASP A 142 11.36 18.93 -0.27
CA ASP A 142 12.53 19.73 -0.64
C ASP A 142 12.65 19.92 -2.19
N ARG A 143 12.05 19.03 -2.99
CA ARG A 143 12.05 19.09 -4.47
C ARG A 143 10.75 19.61 -5.07
N GLY A 144 9.78 20.01 -4.25
CA GLY A 144 8.46 20.43 -4.71
C GLY A 144 7.64 19.34 -5.38
N ILE A 145 7.89 18.07 -5.05
CA ILE A 145 7.12 16.92 -5.55
C ILE A 145 5.92 16.72 -4.62
N PRO A 146 4.68 17.01 -5.05
CA PRO A 146 3.50 16.81 -4.23
C PRO A 146 3.27 15.33 -3.94
N LEU A 147 2.84 15.04 -2.72
CA LEU A 147 2.51 13.70 -2.26
C LEU A 147 1.03 13.60 -1.86
N VAL A 148 0.41 12.49 -2.20
CA VAL A 148 -0.94 12.15 -1.75
C VAL A 148 -0.87 10.85 -0.95
N LEU A 149 -1.30 10.87 0.29
CA LEU A 149 -1.56 9.66 1.07
C LEU A 149 -3.00 9.22 0.78
N ALA A 150 -3.16 8.28 -0.14
CA ALA A 150 -4.46 7.86 -0.65
C ALA A 150 -5.06 6.72 0.19
N SER A 151 -6.38 6.76 0.39
CA SER A 151 -7.09 5.77 1.23
C SER A 151 -6.46 5.66 2.64
N ALA A 152 -6.13 6.81 3.22
CA ALA A 152 -5.39 6.90 4.46
C ALA A 152 -6.25 6.49 5.66
N ALA A 153 -5.74 5.58 6.48
CA ALA A 153 -6.37 5.17 7.72
C ALA A 153 -5.36 5.19 8.88
N ILE A 154 -5.79 5.67 10.02
CA ILE A 154 -4.94 5.77 11.21
C ILE A 154 -5.69 5.27 12.45
N THR A 155 -5.09 4.33 13.19
CA THR A 155 -5.66 3.87 14.45
C THR A 155 -5.36 4.85 15.58
N ARG A 156 -6.20 4.88 16.62
CA ARG A 156 -5.97 5.70 17.83
C ARG A 156 -4.60 5.45 18.45
N ARG A 157 -4.13 4.20 18.46
CA ARG A 157 -2.78 3.83 18.98
C ARG A 157 -1.63 4.39 18.16
N ALA A 158 -1.88 4.69 16.89
CA ALA A 158 -0.86 5.22 15.97
C ALA A 158 -0.72 6.75 16.04
N ILE A 159 -1.71 7.48 16.57
CA ILE A 159 -1.72 8.95 16.61
C ILE A 159 -0.43 9.50 17.22
N GLY A 160 0.03 8.96 18.34
CA GLY A 160 1.26 9.40 19.01
C GLY A 160 2.50 9.29 18.12
N ARG A 161 2.62 8.21 17.35
CA ARG A 161 3.72 8.01 16.39
C ARG A 161 3.66 9.00 15.23
N TYR A 162 2.47 9.25 14.68
CA TYR A 162 2.28 10.23 13.61
C TYR A 162 2.53 11.66 14.13
N ARG A 163 2.05 11.99 15.33
CA ARG A 163 2.33 13.29 15.97
C ARG A 163 3.83 13.52 16.17
N LEU A 164 4.55 12.50 16.65
CA LEU A 164 6.01 12.56 16.76
C LEU A 164 6.66 12.75 15.39
N LEU A 165 6.25 11.96 14.38
CA LEU A 165 6.75 12.05 13.02
C LEU A 165 6.56 13.47 12.44
N PHE A 166 5.35 14.01 12.54
CA PHE A 166 5.03 15.34 12.03
C PHE A 166 5.78 16.46 12.77
N ARG A 167 5.99 16.30 14.08
CA ARG A 167 6.83 17.23 14.86
C ARG A 167 8.31 17.15 14.47
N LEU A 168 8.82 15.97 14.18
CA LEU A 168 10.21 15.76 13.81
C LEU A 168 10.49 16.19 12.35
N PHE A 169 9.49 16.09 11.51
CA PHE A 169 9.56 16.38 10.07
C PHE A 169 8.45 17.34 9.63
N PRO A 170 8.38 18.58 10.18
CA PRO A 170 7.28 19.50 9.91
C PRO A 170 7.17 19.86 8.43
N ARG A 171 8.26 19.87 7.70
CA ARG A 171 8.25 20.09 6.24
C ARG A 171 7.54 18.99 5.47
N THR A 172 7.47 17.76 6.00
CA THR A 172 6.72 16.65 5.40
C THR A 172 5.23 17.00 5.23
N LEU A 173 4.66 17.77 6.17
CA LEU A 173 3.26 18.21 6.09
C LEU A 173 3.11 19.55 5.36
N ALA A 174 4.04 20.48 5.58
CA ALA A 174 3.96 21.81 5.02
C ALA A 174 4.16 21.85 3.50
N ASP A 175 5.03 20.99 2.98
CA ASP A 175 5.57 21.10 1.62
C ASP A 175 4.84 20.22 0.57
N GLY A 176 3.57 19.88 0.77
CA GLY A 176 2.77 19.28 -0.30
C GLY A 176 2.18 17.91 -0.04
N LEU A 177 2.13 17.43 1.22
CA LEU A 177 1.38 16.23 1.55
C LEU A 177 -0.12 16.51 1.64
N THR A 178 -0.92 15.85 0.82
CA THR A 178 -2.38 15.80 0.92
C THR A 178 -2.80 14.45 1.49
N ILE A 179 -3.71 14.45 2.45
CA ILE A 179 -4.21 13.23 3.10
C ILE A 179 -5.65 13.01 2.64
N ALA A 180 -5.85 11.95 1.89
CA ALA A 180 -7.12 11.48 1.41
C ALA A 180 -7.60 10.33 2.32
N ALA A 181 -8.30 10.67 3.40
CA ALA A 181 -8.70 9.78 4.47
C ALA A 181 -9.87 8.87 4.08
N GLN A 182 -9.90 7.64 4.63
CA GLN A 182 -10.98 6.69 4.38
C GLN A 182 -12.31 7.11 5.03
N THR A 183 -12.23 7.64 6.24
CA THR A 183 -13.42 8.03 7.03
C THR A 183 -13.24 9.38 7.68
N GLY A 184 -14.35 10.01 8.11
CA GLY A 184 -14.30 11.22 8.92
C GLY A 184 -13.52 11.01 10.22
N GLY A 185 -13.64 9.83 10.83
CA GLY A 185 -12.87 9.48 12.03
C GLY A 185 -11.37 9.38 11.77
N ASP A 186 -10.95 8.93 10.58
CA ASP A 186 -9.53 8.95 10.20
C ASP A 186 -9.05 10.37 9.96
N ALA A 187 -9.84 11.18 9.27
CA ALA A 187 -9.53 12.59 9.03
C ALA A 187 -9.28 13.35 10.33
N GLU A 188 -10.17 13.21 11.31
CA GLU A 188 -10.01 13.85 12.62
C GLU A 188 -8.74 13.37 13.36
N ARG A 189 -8.43 12.07 13.29
CA ARG A 189 -7.21 11.51 13.87
C ARG A 189 -5.92 12.04 13.20
N PHE A 190 -5.94 12.27 11.87
CA PHE A 190 -4.81 12.90 11.20
C PHE A 190 -4.64 14.37 11.59
N LYS A 191 -5.73 15.13 11.73
CA LYS A 191 -5.71 16.51 12.26
C LYS A 191 -5.21 16.53 13.70
N GLU A 192 -5.68 15.62 14.56
CA GLU A 192 -5.19 15.46 15.93
C GLU A 192 -3.69 15.12 15.97
N ALA A 193 -3.19 14.37 15.00
CA ALA A 193 -1.76 14.08 14.86
C ALA A 193 -0.93 15.28 14.40
N GLY A 194 -1.58 16.36 13.92
CA GLY A 194 -0.93 17.60 13.50
C GLY A 194 -0.96 17.89 11.99
N ALA A 195 -1.77 17.14 11.23
CA ALA A 195 -1.97 17.44 9.82
C ALA A 195 -2.80 18.72 9.63
N PRO A 196 -2.42 19.64 8.71
CA PRO A 196 -3.18 20.83 8.42
C PRO A 196 -4.60 20.47 7.94
N PRO A 197 -5.66 21.05 8.54
CA PRO A 197 -7.04 20.68 8.20
C PRO A 197 -7.39 20.83 6.72
N GLU A 198 -6.84 21.86 6.06
CA GLU A 198 -7.04 22.16 4.64
C GLU A 198 -6.40 21.13 3.69
N ARG A 199 -5.55 20.26 4.22
CA ARG A 199 -4.89 19.18 3.47
C ARG A 199 -5.44 17.79 3.78
N VAL A 200 -6.49 17.71 4.61
CA VAL A 200 -7.13 16.45 4.99
C VAL A 200 -8.53 16.39 4.40
N HIS A 201 -8.74 15.47 3.49
CA HIS A 201 -10.00 15.28 2.78
C HIS A 201 -10.53 13.86 3.03
N VAL A 202 -11.85 13.70 3.17
CA VAL A 202 -12.49 12.39 3.26
C VAL A 202 -12.90 11.97 1.86
N ILE A 203 -12.33 10.87 1.36
CA ILE A 203 -12.60 10.37 0.00
C ILE A 203 -13.19 8.95 -0.02
N GLY A 204 -13.26 8.27 1.13
CA GLY A 204 -13.68 6.88 1.18
C GLY A 204 -12.52 5.87 1.09
N ASN A 205 -12.87 4.59 1.06
CA ASN A 205 -11.90 3.51 0.94
C ASN A 205 -11.86 3.02 -0.50
N ILE A 206 -10.73 3.20 -1.15
CA ILE A 206 -10.49 2.84 -2.56
C ILE A 206 -10.72 1.34 -2.85
N LYS A 207 -10.71 0.49 -1.82
CA LYS A 207 -11.03 -0.94 -1.98
C LYS A 207 -12.47 -1.18 -2.46
N PHE A 208 -13.37 -0.22 -2.24
CA PHE A 208 -14.74 -0.30 -2.76
C PHE A 208 -14.87 0.08 -4.24
N ASP A 209 -13.83 0.67 -4.83
CA ASP A 209 -13.79 1.02 -6.26
C ASP A 209 -13.28 -0.16 -7.14
N LEU A 210 -13.04 -1.33 -6.52
CA LEU A 210 -12.65 -2.53 -7.25
C LEU A 210 -13.80 -3.02 -8.14
N GLU A 211 -13.54 -3.10 -9.43
CA GLU A 211 -14.46 -3.72 -10.36
C GLU A 211 -14.45 -5.25 -10.18
N LEU A 212 -15.62 -5.82 -9.96
CA LEU A 212 -15.76 -7.27 -9.96
C LEU A 212 -15.62 -7.80 -11.40
N PRO A 213 -15.04 -9.00 -11.58
CA PRO A 213 -15.01 -9.64 -12.89
C PRO A 213 -16.40 -9.74 -13.49
N ALA A 214 -16.55 -9.41 -14.77
CA ALA A 214 -17.85 -9.45 -15.47
C ALA A 214 -18.54 -10.82 -15.38
N ASN A 215 -17.76 -11.90 -15.26
CA ASN A 215 -18.24 -13.28 -15.14
C ASN A 215 -18.41 -13.77 -13.69
N ILE A 216 -18.46 -12.85 -12.69
CA ILE A 216 -18.51 -13.25 -11.27
C ILE A 216 -19.72 -14.12 -10.94
N ALA A 217 -20.88 -13.82 -11.55
CA ALA A 217 -22.10 -14.60 -11.36
C ALA A 217 -21.96 -16.02 -11.92
N GLU A 218 -21.35 -16.15 -13.09
CA GLU A 218 -21.08 -17.45 -13.74
C GLU A 218 -20.09 -18.27 -12.92
N LEU A 219 -19.01 -17.64 -12.43
CA LEU A 219 -18.06 -18.29 -11.52
C LEU A 219 -18.75 -18.78 -10.24
N GLY A 220 -19.63 -17.98 -9.66
CA GLY A 220 -20.42 -18.37 -8.49
C GLY A 220 -21.33 -19.56 -8.77
N ALA A 221 -22.04 -19.59 -9.90
CA ALA A 221 -22.88 -20.70 -10.32
C ALA A 221 -22.06 -21.98 -10.54
N ARG A 222 -20.90 -21.88 -11.18
CA ARG A 222 -19.97 -22.99 -11.41
C ARG A 222 -19.45 -23.57 -10.09
N LEU A 223 -19.04 -22.72 -9.14
CA LEU A 223 -18.60 -23.17 -7.81
C LEU A 223 -19.73 -23.87 -7.06
N ARG A 224 -20.96 -23.33 -7.09
CA ARG A 224 -22.14 -23.99 -6.49
C ARG A 224 -22.37 -25.38 -7.06
N SER A 225 -22.27 -25.53 -8.37
CA SER A 225 -22.39 -26.83 -9.05
C SER A 225 -21.25 -27.78 -8.68
N GLN A 226 -20.01 -27.27 -8.70
CA GLN A 226 -18.82 -28.08 -8.38
C GLN A 226 -18.84 -28.67 -6.97
N TYR A 227 -19.36 -27.91 -5.99
CA TYR A 227 -19.46 -28.35 -4.60
C TYR A 227 -20.81 -28.92 -4.23
N GLY A 228 -21.72 -29.13 -5.19
CA GLY A 228 -23.04 -29.73 -4.94
C GLY A 228 -23.91 -28.89 -3.98
N LEU A 229 -23.78 -27.58 -3.98
CA LEU A 229 -24.41 -26.70 -2.98
C LEU A 229 -25.90 -26.45 -3.27
N GLY A 230 -26.34 -26.60 -4.52
CA GLY A 230 -27.73 -26.35 -4.92
C GLY A 230 -28.24 -24.96 -4.47
N SER A 231 -29.41 -24.94 -3.84
CA SER A 231 -30.02 -23.74 -3.24
C SER A 231 -29.63 -23.51 -1.78
N ARG A 232 -28.73 -24.33 -1.23
CA ARG A 232 -28.28 -24.24 0.18
C ARG A 232 -27.70 -22.85 0.48
N PHE A 233 -27.96 -22.36 1.71
CA PHE A 233 -27.27 -21.17 2.20
C PHE A 233 -25.78 -21.48 2.36
N VAL A 234 -24.93 -20.59 1.87
CA VAL A 234 -23.46 -20.74 1.91
C VAL A 234 -22.86 -19.54 2.65
N LEU A 235 -22.19 -19.82 3.75
CA LEU A 235 -21.36 -18.85 4.45
C LEU A 235 -19.88 -19.05 4.05
N VAL A 236 -19.27 -18.01 3.56
CA VAL A 236 -17.83 -18.01 3.24
C VAL A 236 -17.12 -17.11 4.24
N ALA A 237 -16.23 -17.70 5.04
CA ALA A 237 -15.36 -16.97 5.94
C ALA A 237 -13.95 -16.87 5.31
N GLY A 238 -13.44 -15.65 5.17
CA GLY A 238 -12.14 -15.40 4.55
C GLY A 238 -11.21 -14.64 5.46
N SER A 239 -9.90 -14.93 5.40
CA SER A 239 -8.85 -14.32 6.23
C SER A 239 -9.08 -14.48 7.72
N THR A 240 -9.53 -15.66 8.13
CA THR A 240 -9.86 -16.03 9.51
C THR A 240 -8.61 -16.38 10.31
N TYR A 241 -8.68 -16.19 11.61
CA TYR A 241 -7.76 -16.72 12.61
C TYR A 241 -8.35 -17.99 13.26
N GLU A 242 -7.51 -18.80 13.89
CA GLU A 242 -7.89 -20.08 14.50
C GLU A 242 -9.04 -19.94 15.51
N GLU A 243 -9.02 -18.88 16.32
CA GLU A 243 -10.08 -18.59 17.31
C GLU A 243 -11.41 -18.26 16.62
N GLU A 244 -11.37 -17.53 15.50
CA GLU A 244 -12.56 -17.17 14.71
C GLU A 244 -13.14 -18.42 14.02
N GLU A 245 -12.29 -19.29 13.49
CA GLU A 245 -12.71 -20.55 12.87
C GLU A 245 -13.43 -21.44 13.87
N THR A 246 -12.93 -21.53 15.10
CA THR A 246 -13.56 -22.28 16.18
C THR A 246 -14.99 -21.79 16.46
N VAL A 247 -15.18 -20.46 16.54
CA VAL A 247 -16.51 -19.85 16.75
C VAL A 247 -17.44 -20.13 15.57
N LEU A 248 -16.94 -20.04 14.33
CA LEU A 248 -17.74 -20.29 13.13
C LEU A 248 -18.17 -21.75 13.03
N LEU A 249 -17.29 -22.69 13.33
CA LEU A 249 -17.60 -24.13 13.33
C LEU A 249 -18.64 -24.47 14.41
N GLU A 250 -18.52 -23.89 15.61
CA GLU A 250 -19.51 -24.07 16.66
C GLU A 250 -20.87 -23.49 16.28
N ALA A 251 -20.90 -22.29 15.69
CA ALA A 251 -22.12 -21.68 15.17
C ALA A 251 -22.78 -22.57 14.09
N GLN A 252 -22.01 -23.12 13.17
CA GLN A 252 -22.51 -24.06 12.15
C GLN A 252 -23.12 -25.31 12.80
N ARG A 253 -22.45 -25.89 13.82
CA ARG A 253 -22.94 -27.04 14.55
C ARG A 253 -24.30 -26.76 15.19
N GLN A 254 -24.44 -25.61 15.84
CA GLN A 254 -25.70 -25.20 16.49
C GLN A 254 -26.83 -24.97 15.48
N LEU A 255 -26.52 -24.34 14.32
CA LEU A 255 -27.51 -24.13 13.27
C LEU A 255 -27.98 -25.44 12.65
N LYS A 256 -27.07 -26.39 12.39
CA LYS A 256 -27.43 -27.74 11.94
C LYS A 256 -28.31 -28.46 12.96
N ALA A 257 -28.01 -28.37 14.25
CA ALA A 257 -28.83 -28.96 15.32
C ALA A 257 -30.25 -28.37 15.37
N ARG A 258 -30.44 -27.14 14.89
CA ARG A 258 -31.76 -26.48 14.78
C ARG A 258 -32.45 -26.76 13.43
N GLY A 259 -31.88 -27.62 12.59
CA GLY A 259 -32.48 -28.03 11.31
C GLY A 259 -32.15 -27.12 10.12
N HIS A 260 -31.22 -26.17 10.27
CA HIS A 260 -30.79 -25.34 9.16
C HIS A 260 -29.80 -26.12 8.28
N ASP A 261 -30.00 -26.07 6.97
CA ASP A 261 -29.09 -26.64 5.97
C ASP A 261 -28.06 -25.57 5.54
N ILE A 262 -26.89 -25.59 6.17
CA ILE A 262 -25.76 -24.66 5.96
C ILE A 262 -24.51 -25.43 5.59
#